data_dbf6decf0910caa7a9545be1b5f71479
#
_entry.id   dbf6decf0910caa7a9545be1b5f71479
#
_cell.length_a   1.000
_cell.length_b   1.000
_cell.length_c   1.000
_cell.angle_alpha   90.00
_cell.angle_beta   90.00
_cell.angle_gamma   90.00
#
_symmetry.space_group_name_H-M   'P 1'
#
loop_
_entity.id
_entity.type
_entity.pdbx_description
1 polymer ?
#
loop_
_entity_poly.entity_id
_entity_poly.type
_entity_poly.pdbx_seq_one_letter_code
_entity_poly.pdbx_strand_id
1 'polypeptide(L)'
;IKVHKLMPVEQVVELAKNAKANGVSRVCLGAAWRNVRDNSDFDKVCGMVSEITSMNMEVCCTLGMLTENQAKKLADAGLYAYNHNIDTSEEHYGDIIQTRTYEDRLETLDNVRKARLTVCSGGIIGMGETVTDRVNMLKTLANLPEHPHSTPINALVPVEGTPLEKQEKVNIFEMVRMIAVTRIVLPATVVRLSAGRTDMSVEGQALCFMAGAGSIFAGDKLLTTPNPAFNDDLEMFKVLGLTPKEAFADKKKEKIEVSA
;
A
#
# COMPACT_ATOMS: atom_id res chain seq x y z
N ILE A 1 19.13 9.63 -7.67
CA ILE A 1 18.42 9.35 -6.39
C ILE A 1 19.48 9.08 -5.32
N LYS A 2 19.44 9.83 -4.21
CA LYS A 2 20.36 9.56 -3.08
C LYS A 2 19.97 8.23 -2.42
N VAL A 3 20.92 7.31 -2.35
CA VAL A 3 20.73 6.06 -1.62
C VAL A 3 20.89 6.35 -0.12
N HIS A 4 19.84 6.06 0.65
CA HIS A 4 19.87 6.16 2.11
C HIS A 4 20.09 4.77 2.73
N LYS A 5 20.85 4.73 3.81
CA LYS A 5 20.96 3.51 4.65
C LYS A 5 19.62 3.25 5.35
N LEU A 6 19.42 1.99 5.76
CA LEU A 6 18.28 1.64 6.60
C LEU A 6 18.29 2.50 7.89
N MET A 7 17.13 2.99 8.28
CA MET A 7 16.99 3.77 9.52
C MET A 7 17.33 2.90 10.74
N PRO A 8 17.91 3.48 11.80
CA PRO A 8 18.08 2.77 13.08
C PRO A 8 16.73 2.29 13.64
N VAL A 9 16.73 1.12 14.27
CA VAL A 9 15.51 0.51 14.83
C VAL A 9 14.83 1.45 15.83
N GLU A 10 15.62 2.07 16.69
CA GLU A 10 15.15 2.98 17.75
C GLU A 10 14.40 4.19 17.15
N GLN A 11 14.91 4.73 16.04
CA GLN A 11 14.27 5.85 15.34
C GLN A 11 12.93 5.45 14.73
N VAL A 12 12.86 4.25 14.12
CA VAL A 12 11.62 3.72 13.53
C VAL A 12 10.57 3.46 14.62
N VAL A 13 10.98 2.89 15.75
CA VAL A 13 10.12 2.64 16.91
C VAL A 13 9.55 3.95 17.46
N GLU A 14 10.37 5.00 17.57
CA GLU A 14 9.90 6.31 18.03
C GLU A 14 8.89 6.95 17.07
N LEU A 15 9.14 6.86 15.77
CA LEU A 15 8.16 7.30 14.77
C LEU A 15 6.84 6.52 14.86
N ALA A 16 6.91 5.21 15.12
CA ALA A 16 5.72 4.39 15.31
C ALA A 16 4.93 4.78 16.56
N LYS A 17 5.60 5.09 17.68
CA LYS A 17 4.95 5.61 18.90
C LYS A 17 4.20 6.91 18.63
N ASN A 18 4.85 7.85 17.93
CA ASN A 18 4.25 9.12 17.55
C ASN A 18 3.03 8.91 16.64
N ALA A 19 3.15 8.02 15.65
CA ALA A 19 2.01 7.67 14.78
C ALA A 19 0.84 7.10 15.58
N LYS A 20 1.11 6.19 16.53
CA LYS A 20 0.10 5.62 17.43
C LYS A 20 -0.60 6.69 18.25
N ALA A 21 0.16 7.61 18.85
CA ALA A 21 -0.39 8.72 19.64
C ALA A 21 -1.33 9.60 18.82
N ASN A 22 -1.13 9.68 17.51
CA ASN A 22 -1.99 10.39 16.54
C ASN A 22 -3.12 9.51 15.96
N GLY A 23 -3.39 8.33 16.51
CA GLY A 23 -4.51 7.48 16.08
C GLY A 23 -4.25 6.68 14.80
N VAL A 24 -3.02 6.59 14.32
CA VAL A 24 -2.65 5.75 13.17
C VAL A 24 -2.70 4.27 13.59
N SER A 25 -3.42 3.44 12.83
CA SER A 25 -3.61 2.02 13.14
C SER A 25 -2.52 1.12 12.55
N ARG A 26 -1.84 1.57 11.47
CA ARG A 26 -0.86 0.77 10.73
C ARG A 26 0.38 1.57 10.35
N VAL A 27 1.56 1.02 10.60
CA VAL A 27 2.84 1.55 10.13
C VAL A 27 3.28 0.80 8.89
N CYS A 28 3.75 1.55 7.87
CA CYS A 28 4.32 0.97 6.66
C CYS A 28 5.84 1.15 6.66
N LEU A 29 6.58 0.04 6.60
CA LEU A 29 8.03 0.00 6.48
C LEU A 29 8.40 -0.25 5.03
N GLY A 30 9.14 0.67 4.42
CA GLY A 30 9.56 0.59 3.03
C GLY A 30 11.07 0.58 2.89
N ALA A 31 11.58 -0.31 2.03
CA ALA A 31 12.95 -0.28 1.54
C ALA A 31 12.97 -0.46 0.01
N ALA A 32 13.72 0.38 -0.70
CA ALA A 32 13.81 0.34 -2.15
C ALA A 32 14.73 -0.82 -2.64
N TRP A 33 14.49 -2.02 -2.12
CA TRP A 33 15.20 -3.21 -2.55
C TRP A 33 14.51 -3.81 -3.78
N ARG A 34 15.30 -4.34 -4.71
CA ARG A 34 14.74 -5.15 -5.80
C ARG A 34 14.14 -6.44 -5.26
N ASN A 35 14.89 -7.11 -4.38
CA ASN A 35 14.52 -8.32 -3.67
C ASN A 35 15.17 -8.32 -2.30
N VAL A 36 14.53 -8.98 -1.36
CA VAL A 36 15.08 -9.19 -0.02
C VAL A 36 16.29 -10.11 -0.09
N ARG A 37 17.29 -9.85 0.75
CA ARG A 37 18.45 -10.71 0.96
C ARG A 37 18.49 -11.13 2.42
N ASP A 38 18.86 -12.40 2.67
CA ASP A 38 19.05 -12.89 4.04
C ASP A 38 20.36 -12.34 4.60
N ASN A 39 20.27 -11.18 5.24
CA ASN A 39 21.39 -10.44 5.82
C ASN A 39 20.95 -9.66 7.07
N SER A 40 21.91 -9.03 7.74
CA SER A 40 21.66 -8.25 8.95
C SER A 40 20.66 -7.10 8.79
N ASP A 41 20.49 -6.54 7.60
CA ASP A 41 19.51 -5.49 7.38
C ASP A 41 18.08 -6.04 7.34
N PHE A 42 17.89 -7.24 6.77
CA PHE A 42 16.61 -7.92 6.84
C PHE A 42 16.27 -8.35 8.27
N ASP A 43 17.26 -8.83 9.03
CA ASP A 43 17.05 -9.17 10.44
C ASP A 43 16.66 -7.93 11.27
N LYS A 44 17.24 -6.76 10.98
CA LYS A 44 16.80 -5.48 11.61
C LYS A 44 15.35 -5.14 11.26
N VAL A 45 14.93 -5.34 9.99
CA VAL A 45 13.53 -5.11 9.60
C VAL A 45 12.60 -6.05 10.35
N CYS A 46 12.94 -7.33 10.49
CA CYS A 46 12.15 -8.26 11.33
C CYS A 46 12.08 -7.78 12.79
N GLY A 47 13.18 -7.26 13.34
CA GLY A 47 13.18 -6.64 14.66
C GLY A 47 12.25 -5.43 14.77
N MET A 48 12.28 -4.51 13.77
CA MET A 48 11.36 -3.37 13.71
C MET A 48 9.90 -3.82 13.69
N VAL A 49 9.57 -4.86 12.90
CA VAL A 49 8.23 -5.43 12.84
C VAL A 49 7.79 -5.92 14.22
N SER A 50 8.64 -6.69 14.90
CA SER A 50 8.34 -7.25 16.22
C SER A 50 8.10 -6.15 17.27
N GLU A 51 8.97 -5.13 17.32
CA GLU A 51 8.83 -4.01 18.24
C GLU A 51 7.52 -3.23 18.01
N ILE A 52 7.18 -2.91 16.75
CA ILE A 52 5.97 -2.15 16.43
C ILE A 52 4.73 -2.99 16.72
N THR A 53 4.74 -4.28 16.40
CA THR A 53 3.62 -5.18 16.67
C THR A 53 3.38 -5.33 18.17
N SER A 54 4.44 -5.37 18.99
CA SER A 54 4.33 -5.40 20.46
C SER A 54 3.60 -4.19 21.04
N MET A 55 3.59 -3.08 20.32
CA MET A 55 2.83 -1.87 20.66
C MET A 55 1.34 -1.95 20.26
N ASN A 56 0.83 -3.11 19.82
CA ASN A 56 -0.52 -3.27 19.30
C ASN A 56 -0.81 -2.36 18.10
N MET A 57 0.12 -2.31 17.15
CA MET A 57 -0.04 -1.66 15.85
C MET A 57 0.13 -2.69 14.73
N GLU A 58 -0.62 -2.54 13.66
CA GLU A 58 -0.40 -3.31 12.46
C GLU A 58 0.86 -2.83 11.74
N VAL A 59 1.62 -3.77 11.16
CA VAL A 59 2.79 -3.45 10.34
C VAL A 59 2.56 -3.95 8.93
N CYS A 60 2.84 -3.11 7.95
CA CYS A 60 2.91 -3.46 6.54
C CYS A 60 4.35 -3.26 6.05
N CYS A 61 4.89 -4.20 5.29
CA CYS A 61 6.20 -4.04 4.67
C CYS A 61 6.12 -3.95 3.15
N THR A 62 7.02 -3.14 2.56
CA THR A 62 7.28 -3.02 1.12
C THR A 62 8.79 -3.13 0.89
N LEU A 63 9.30 -4.34 0.66
CA LEU A 63 10.74 -4.61 0.64
C LEU A 63 11.24 -5.18 -0.70
N GLY A 64 10.38 -5.17 -1.73
CA GLY A 64 10.65 -5.81 -3.01
C GLY A 64 10.17 -7.27 -3.04
N MET A 65 10.81 -8.10 -3.88
CA MET A 65 10.44 -9.51 -4.03
C MET A 65 10.86 -10.33 -2.81
N LEU A 66 10.02 -11.30 -2.43
CA LEU A 66 10.23 -12.21 -1.32
C LEU A 66 10.23 -13.67 -1.78
N THR A 67 11.10 -14.47 -1.19
CA THR A 67 10.93 -15.93 -1.16
C THR A 67 9.91 -16.32 -0.08
N GLU A 68 9.39 -17.55 -0.17
CA GLU A 68 8.47 -18.11 0.84
C GLU A 68 9.09 -18.09 2.26
N ASN A 69 10.37 -18.47 2.38
CA ASN A 69 11.08 -18.46 3.66
C ASN A 69 11.20 -17.05 4.26
N GLN A 70 11.45 -16.04 3.43
CA GLN A 70 11.53 -14.65 3.89
C GLN A 70 10.15 -14.12 4.29
N ALA A 71 9.09 -14.48 3.55
CA ALA A 71 7.72 -14.16 3.93
C ALA A 71 7.35 -14.79 5.27
N LYS A 72 7.74 -16.06 5.50
CA LYS A 72 7.54 -16.74 6.78
C LYS A 72 8.31 -16.07 7.92
N LYS A 73 9.57 -15.68 7.73
CA LYS A 73 10.34 -14.92 8.73
C LYS A 73 9.61 -13.62 9.15
N LEU A 74 9.06 -12.89 8.20
CA LEU A 74 8.27 -11.68 8.50
C LEU A 74 6.98 -12.02 9.24
N ALA A 75 6.30 -13.11 8.87
CA ALA A 75 5.10 -13.57 9.56
C ALA A 75 5.42 -13.95 11.03
N ASP A 76 6.50 -14.69 11.25
CA ASP A 76 6.98 -15.07 12.59
C ASP A 76 7.37 -13.85 13.44
N ALA A 77 7.85 -12.77 12.82
CA ALA A 77 8.10 -11.47 13.47
C ALA A 77 6.80 -10.69 13.78
N GLY A 78 5.63 -11.16 13.35
CA GLY A 78 4.34 -10.52 13.61
C GLY A 78 3.87 -9.56 12.51
N LEU A 79 4.44 -9.62 11.30
CA LEU A 79 3.98 -8.80 10.19
C LEU A 79 2.48 -9.06 9.92
N TYR A 80 1.71 -7.98 9.76
CA TYR A 80 0.29 -8.07 9.43
C TYR A 80 0.06 -8.17 7.92
N ALA A 81 0.72 -7.31 7.13
CA ALA A 81 0.52 -7.22 5.69
C ALA A 81 1.83 -7.04 4.92
N TYR A 82 1.85 -7.52 3.69
CA TYR A 82 2.93 -7.22 2.75
C TYR A 82 2.39 -6.51 1.52
N ASN A 83 2.96 -5.37 1.21
CA ASN A 83 2.60 -4.59 0.02
C ASN A 83 3.54 -4.95 -1.14
N HIS A 84 2.96 -5.45 -2.20
CA HIS A 84 3.65 -5.69 -3.47
C HIS A 84 2.70 -5.43 -4.63
N ASN A 85 2.78 -4.24 -5.20
CA ASN A 85 1.90 -3.85 -6.29
C ASN A 85 2.24 -4.60 -7.57
N ILE A 86 1.23 -4.88 -8.39
CA ILE A 86 1.44 -5.33 -9.77
C ILE A 86 1.68 -4.16 -10.72
N ASP A 87 1.48 -2.95 -10.24
CA ASP A 87 1.70 -1.63 -10.84
C ASP A 87 0.77 -1.31 -12.02
N THR A 88 0.62 -2.18 -13.01
CA THR A 88 -0.25 -2.00 -14.19
C THR A 88 -0.73 -3.36 -14.72
N SER A 89 -1.25 -3.44 -15.97
CA SER A 89 -1.54 -4.70 -16.64
C SER A 89 -0.27 -5.44 -17.05
N GLU A 90 -0.40 -6.74 -17.34
CA GLU A 90 0.71 -7.55 -17.86
C GLU A 90 1.20 -7.01 -19.21
N GLU A 91 0.26 -6.61 -20.07
CA GLU A 91 0.53 -6.10 -21.41
C GLU A 91 1.33 -4.80 -21.41
N HIS A 92 1.05 -3.90 -20.48
CA HIS A 92 1.75 -2.61 -20.36
C HIS A 92 2.98 -2.66 -19.44
N TYR A 93 3.15 -3.74 -18.68
CA TYR A 93 4.19 -3.84 -17.65
C TYR A 93 5.61 -3.70 -18.21
N GLY A 94 5.89 -4.35 -19.34
CA GLY A 94 7.19 -4.34 -20.01
C GLY A 94 7.62 -2.97 -20.54
N ASP A 95 6.66 -2.09 -20.85
CA ASP A 95 6.93 -0.73 -21.29
C ASP A 95 7.44 0.18 -20.16
N ILE A 96 7.06 -0.15 -18.91
CA ILE A 96 7.38 0.67 -17.73
C ILE A 96 8.51 0.05 -16.91
N ILE A 97 8.53 -1.28 -16.73
CA ILE A 97 9.43 -1.96 -15.80
C ILE A 97 10.22 -3.04 -16.53
N GLN A 98 11.52 -2.81 -16.71
CA GLN A 98 12.43 -3.72 -17.41
C GLN A 98 13.37 -4.49 -16.45
N THR A 99 13.32 -4.21 -15.14
CA THR A 99 14.24 -4.78 -14.14
C THR A 99 13.75 -6.08 -13.51
N ARG A 100 12.47 -6.41 -13.72
CA ARG A 100 11.79 -7.62 -13.23
C ARG A 100 10.59 -7.92 -14.12
N THR A 101 10.10 -9.14 -14.11
CA THR A 101 8.93 -9.56 -14.91
C THR A 101 7.63 -9.34 -14.13
N TYR A 102 6.51 -9.40 -14.83
CA TYR A 102 5.19 -9.40 -14.21
C TYR A 102 4.97 -10.65 -13.35
N GLU A 103 5.47 -11.79 -13.83
CA GLU A 103 5.47 -13.07 -13.11
C GLU A 103 6.17 -12.99 -11.76
N ASP A 104 7.34 -12.30 -11.67
CA ASP A 104 8.06 -12.06 -10.40
C ASP A 104 7.15 -11.36 -9.36
N ARG A 105 6.22 -10.51 -9.83
CA ARG A 105 5.24 -9.84 -8.97
C ARG A 105 4.22 -10.84 -8.43
N LEU A 106 3.66 -11.66 -9.31
CA LEU A 106 2.64 -12.65 -8.94
C LEU A 106 3.22 -13.74 -8.04
N GLU A 107 4.44 -14.21 -8.30
CA GLU A 107 5.14 -15.15 -7.44
C GLU A 107 5.35 -14.59 -6.03
N THR A 108 5.73 -13.32 -5.92
CA THR A 108 5.89 -12.67 -4.61
C THR A 108 4.54 -12.63 -3.86
N LEU A 109 3.43 -12.32 -4.53
CA LEU A 109 2.10 -12.34 -3.92
C LEU A 109 1.70 -13.74 -3.44
N ASP A 110 2.06 -14.78 -4.21
CA ASP A 110 1.81 -16.16 -3.83
C ASP A 110 2.64 -16.57 -2.59
N ASN A 111 3.93 -16.22 -2.54
CA ASN A 111 4.79 -16.46 -1.39
C ASN A 111 4.28 -15.77 -0.12
N VAL A 112 3.75 -14.56 -0.25
CA VAL A 112 3.10 -13.81 0.85
C VAL A 112 1.88 -14.56 1.38
N ARG A 113 1.01 -15.09 0.49
CA ARG A 113 -0.16 -15.89 0.88
C ARG A 113 0.21 -17.19 1.56
N LYS A 114 1.18 -17.94 1.01
CA LYS A 114 1.69 -19.18 1.61
C LYS A 114 2.18 -18.97 3.05
N ALA A 115 2.76 -17.81 3.33
CA ALA A 115 3.13 -17.41 4.69
C ALA A 115 1.95 -16.91 5.54
N ARG A 116 0.70 -16.94 5.05
CA ARG A 116 -0.52 -16.44 5.71
C ARG A 116 -0.47 -14.96 6.09
N LEU A 117 0.31 -14.19 5.35
CA LEU A 117 0.33 -12.74 5.45
C LEU A 117 -0.80 -12.12 4.63
N THR A 118 -1.34 -11.03 5.12
CA THR A 118 -2.33 -10.24 4.38
C THR A 118 -1.68 -9.58 3.16
N VAL A 119 -2.28 -9.77 1.99
CA VAL A 119 -1.80 -9.17 0.74
C VAL A 119 -2.32 -7.74 0.60
N CYS A 120 -1.41 -6.80 0.33
CA CYS A 120 -1.72 -5.46 -0.16
C CYS A 120 -1.15 -5.34 -1.58
N SER A 121 -2.00 -5.21 -2.60
CA SER A 121 -1.57 -5.11 -4.00
C SER A 121 -2.53 -4.28 -4.81
N GLY A 122 -1.99 -3.40 -5.62
CA GLY A 122 -2.72 -2.48 -6.48
C GLY A 122 -1.83 -1.97 -7.61
N GLY A 123 -2.07 -0.74 -8.06
CA GLY A 123 -1.33 -0.19 -9.17
C GLY A 123 -1.30 1.33 -9.22
N ILE A 124 -0.77 1.80 -10.32
CA ILE A 124 -0.52 3.22 -10.60
C ILE A 124 -1.24 3.54 -11.91
N ILE A 125 -1.99 4.64 -11.94
CA ILE A 125 -2.58 5.18 -13.18
C ILE A 125 -1.87 6.48 -13.58
N GLY A 126 -1.84 6.76 -14.88
CA GLY A 126 -1.16 7.92 -15.45
C GLY A 126 0.25 7.63 -15.96
N MET A 127 0.63 6.36 -16.11
CA MET A 127 1.94 5.94 -16.65
C MET A 127 1.94 5.81 -18.20
N GLY A 128 0.87 6.23 -18.87
CA GLY A 128 0.69 6.06 -20.32
C GLY A 128 -0.16 4.83 -20.69
N GLU A 129 -0.67 4.12 -19.71
CA GLU A 129 -1.56 2.98 -19.87
C GLU A 129 -2.91 3.38 -20.47
N THR A 130 -3.56 2.45 -21.18
CA THR A 130 -4.92 2.61 -21.71
C THR A 130 -5.98 2.26 -20.65
N VAL A 131 -7.25 2.58 -20.95
CA VAL A 131 -8.40 2.12 -20.12
C VAL A 131 -8.45 0.60 -20.08
N THR A 132 -8.10 -0.10 -21.16
CA THR A 132 -8.05 -1.56 -21.22
C THR A 132 -6.98 -2.10 -20.25
N ASP A 133 -5.83 -1.46 -20.16
CA ASP A 133 -4.78 -1.85 -19.21
C ASP A 133 -5.26 -1.72 -17.77
N ARG A 134 -5.96 -0.64 -17.42
CA ARG A 134 -6.57 -0.47 -16.10
C ARG A 134 -7.57 -1.56 -15.76
N VAL A 135 -8.41 -1.95 -16.75
CA VAL A 135 -9.36 -3.07 -16.60
C VAL A 135 -8.62 -4.39 -16.43
N ASN A 136 -7.58 -4.66 -17.23
CA ASN A 136 -6.79 -5.89 -17.13
C ASN A 136 -6.04 -5.98 -15.80
N MET A 137 -5.50 -4.87 -15.30
CA MET A 137 -4.90 -4.81 -13.95
C MET A 137 -5.91 -5.22 -12.86
N LEU A 138 -7.11 -4.66 -12.87
CA LEU A 138 -8.15 -5.03 -11.91
C LEU A 138 -8.61 -6.48 -12.08
N LYS A 139 -8.72 -6.95 -13.33
CA LYS A 139 -9.05 -8.34 -13.65
C LYS A 139 -8.02 -9.32 -13.07
N THR A 140 -6.72 -8.99 -13.19
CA THR A 140 -5.66 -9.79 -12.57
C THR A 140 -5.83 -9.87 -11.05
N LEU A 141 -6.05 -8.73 -10.37
CA LEU A 141 -6.26 -8.69 -8.92
C LEU A 141 -7.51 -9.47 -8.49
N ALA A 142 -8.59 -9.42 -9.27
CA ALA A 142 -9.84 -10.13 -8.98
C ALA A 142 -9.74 -11.63 -9.23
N ASN A 143 -8.86 -12.08 -10.13
CA ASN A 143 -8.65 -13.48 -10.45
C ASN A 143 -7.55 -14.15 -9.58
N LEU A 144 -6.94 -13.42 -8.65
CA LEU A 144 -6.07 -14.04 -7.67
C LEU A 144 -6.85 -15.06 -6.83
N PRO A 145 -6.22 -16.13 -6.32
CA PRO A 145 -6.90 -17.14 -5.49
C PRO A 145 -7.69 -16.55 -4.33
N GLU A 146 -7.21 -15.46 -3.77
CA GLU A 146 -7.91 -14.61 -2.80
C GLU A 146 -7.72 -13.15 -3.21
N HIS A 147 -8.78 -12.35 -3.11
CA HIS A 147 -8.66 -10.90 -3.35
C HIS A 147 -7.64 -10.29 -2.39
N PRO A 148 -6.86 -9.29 -2.81
CA PRO A 148 -6.03 -8.55 -1.89
C PRO A 148 -6.89 -7.95 -0.76
N HIS A 149 -6.41 -8.04 0.47
CA HIS A 149 -7.08 -7.39 1.60
C HIS A 149 -7.16 -5.87 1.40
N SER A 150 -6.14 -5.29 0.78
CA SER A 150 -6.12 -3.86 0.47
C SER A 150 -5.51 -3.61 -0.91
N THR A 151 -6.13 -2.70 -1.66
CA THR A 151 -5.70 -2.34 -3.01
C THR A 151 -5.44 -0.84 -3.08
N PRO A 152 -4.15 -0.41 -3.06
CA PRO A 152 -3.79 0.98 -3.28
C PRO A 152 -3.97 1.37 -4.74
N ILE A 153 -4.69 2.46 -4.98
CA ILE A 153 -4.76 3.15 -6.26
C ILE A 153 -3.91 4.42 -6.15
N ASN A 154 -2.86 4.47 -6.95
CA ASN A 154 -1.91 5.57 -6.98
C ASN A 154 -2.12 6.38 -8.25
N ALA A 155 -2.15 7.71 -8.14
CA ALA A 155 -1.91 8.57 -9.28
C ALA A 155 -0.41 8.77 -9.45
N LEU A 156 0.08 8.66 -10.68
CA LEU A 156 1.46 9.00 -10.99
C LEU A 156 1.75 10.45 -10.56
N VAL A 157 2.84 10.62 -9.84
CA VAL A 157 3.44 11.94 -9.58
C VAL A 157 4.66 12.06 -10.48
N PRO A 158 4.60 12.81 -11.59
CA PRO A 158 5.73 13.00 -12.48
C PRO A 158 6.88 13.67 -11.73
N VAL A 159 8.08 13.11 -11.84
CA VAL A 159 9.28 13.64 -11.18
C VAL A 159 10.33 13.95 -12.23
N GLU A 160 10.88 15.15 -12.18
CA GLU A 160 11.94 15.60 -13.08
C GLU A 160 13.15 14.65 -13.07
N GLY A 161 13.72 14.36 -14.22
CA GLY A 161 14.84 13.43 -14.40
C GLY A 161 14.43 11.93 -14.40
N THR A 162 13.13 11.63 -14.42
CA THR A 162 12.62 10.25 -14.57
C THR A 162 12.04 10.03 -15.98
N PRO A 163 11.96 8.77 -16.46
CA PRO A 163 11.36 8.48 -17.77
C PRO A 163 9.92 8.98 -17.94
N LEU A 164 9.18 9.10 -16.85
CA LEU A 164 7.77 9.51 -16.83
C LEU A 164 7.57 10.99 -16.44
N GLU A 165 8.62 11.82 -16.44
CA GLU A 165 8.57 13.24 -16.04
C GLU A 165 7.58 14.09 -16.87
N LYS A 166 7.32 13.67 -18.13
CA LYS A 166 6.45 14.40 -19.07
C LYS A 166 5.02 13.92 -19.10
N GLN A 167 4.68 12.94 -18.26
CA GLN A 167 3.31 12.47 -18.18
C GLN A 167 2.40 13.55 -17.60
N GLU A 168 1.19 13.64 -18.13
CA GLU A 168 0.18 14.54 -17.59
C GLU A 168 -0.30 14.08 -16.21
N LYS A 169 -0.68 15.02 -15.37
CA LYS A 169 -1.31 14.71 -14.09
C LYS A 169 -2.62 13.99 -14.29
N VAL A 170 -2.86 12.97 -13.51
CA VAL A 170 -4.12 12.21 -13.54
C VAL A 170 -5.30 13.12 -13.21
N ASN A 171 -6.29 13.15 -14.08
CA ASN A 171 -7.54 13.88 -13.82
C ASN A 171 -8.27 13.24 -12.64
N ILE A 172 -8.82 14.07 -11.75
CA ILE A 172 -9.53 13.61 -10.55
C ILE A 172 -10.69 12.65 -10.86
N PHE A 173 -11.43 12.85 -11.94
CA PHE A 173 -12.52 11.94 -12.32
C PHE A 173 -12.03 10.58 -12.81
N GLU A 174 -10.81 10.50 -13.34
CA GLU A 174 -10.17 9.21 -13.66
C GLU A 174 -9.82 8.45 -12.37
N MET A 175 -9.32 9.15 -11.35
CA MET A 175 -9.07 8.55 -10.03
C MET A 175 -10.37 8.08 -9.37
N VAL A 176 -11.41 8.91 -9.36
CA VAL A 176 -12.73 8.56 -8.81
C VAL A 176 -13.31 7.34 -9.53
N ARG A 177 -13.24 7.30 -10.87
CA ARG A 177 -13.69 6.17 -11.66
C ARG A 177 -12.92 4.90 -11.35
N MET A 178 -11.60 5.00 -11.25
CA MET A 178 -10.73 3.86 -10.92
C MET A 178 -11.06 3.27 -9.55
N ILE A 179 -11.28 4.13 -8.54
CA ILE A 179 -11.68 3.72 -7.20
C ILE A 179 -13.07 3.06 -7.21
N ALA A 180 -14.03 3.66 -7.90
CA ALA A 180 -15.40 3.11 -8.00
C ALA A 180 -15.40 1.72 -8.64
N VAL A 181 -14.69 1.55 -9.76
CA VAL A 181 -14.60 0.25 -10.45
C VAL A 181 -13.87 -0.77 -9.57
N THR A 182 -12.78 -0.36 -8.90
CA THR A 182 -12.06 -1.23 -7.95
C THR A 182 -12.99 -1.71 -6.83
N ARG A 183 -13.82 -0.83 -6.26
CA ARG A 183 -14.79 -1.17 -5.22
C ARG A 183 -15.84 -2.19 -5.70
N ILE A 184 -16.29 -2.05 -6.97
CA ILE A 184 -17.28 -2.97 -7.55
C ILE A 184 -16.65 -4.35 -7.81
N VAL A 185 -15.44 -4.37 -8.38
CA VAL A 185 -14.76 -5.60 -8.80
C VAL A 185 -14.18 -6.35 -7.59
N LEU A 186 -13.74 -5.62 -6.57
CA LEU A 186 -13.14 -6.15 -5.33
C LEU A 186 -13.96 -5.69 -4.10
N PRO A 187 -15.17 -6.21 -3.90
CA PRO A 187 -16.14 -5.67 -2.94
C PRO A 187 -15.69 -5.77 -1.47
N ALA A 188 -14.92 -6.77 -1.11
CA ALA A 188 -14.41 -6.97 0.27
C ALA A 188 -13.06 -6.27 0.53
N THR A 189 -12.38 -5.81 -0.51
CA THR A 189 -11.04 -5.21 -0.41
C THR A 189 -11.11 -3.79 0.16
N VAL A 190 -10.15 -3.41 0.99
CA VAL A 190 -9.97 -2.00 1.40
C VAL A 190 -9.31 -1.23 0.26
N VAL A 191 -10.09 -0.48 -0.51
CA VAL A 191 -9.55 0.38 -1.57
C VAL A 191 -8.85 1.57 -0.93
N ARG A 192 -7.59 1.80 -1.27
CA ARG A 192 -6.78 2.88 -0.69
C ARG A 192 -6.54 3.99 -1.70
N LEU A 193 -6.96 5.21 -1.36
CA LEU A 193 -6.52 6.42 -2.05
C LEU A 193 -5.07 6.68 -1.61
N SER A 194 -4.12 6.51 -2.54
CA SER A 194 -2.70 6.42 -2.20
C SER A 194 -1.91 7.63 -2.74
N ALA A 195 -0.89 7.44 -3.57
CA ALA A 195 -0.06 8.55 -4.05
C ALA A 195 -0.84 9.55 -4.93
N GLY A 196 -0.31 10.78 -5.02
CA GLY A 196 -0.87 11.87 -5.83
C GLY A 196 -1.90 12.74 -5.11
N ARG A 197 -2.17 12.50 -3.82
CA ARG A 197 -3.19 13.23 -3.04
C ARG A 197 -2.91 14.74 -2.93
N THR A 198 -1.65 15.15 -2.90
CA THR A 198 -1.26 16.57 -2.86
C THR A 198 -1.64 17.35 -4.11
N ASP A 199 -1.90 16.67 -5.23
CA ASP A 199 -2.38 17.25 -6.47
C ASP A 199 -3.92 17.27 -6.59
N MET A 200 -4.62 16.72 -5.60
CA MET A 200 -6.09 16.64 -5.58
C MET A 200 -6.66 17.69 -4.62
N SER A 201 -7.76 18.33 -5.01
CA SER A 201 -8.51 19.17 -4.07
C SER A 201 -9.13 18.32 -2.95
N VAL A 202 -9.53 18.96 -1.86
CA VAL A 202 -10.22 18.27 -0.74
C VAL A 202 -11.52 17.64 -1.22
N GLU A 203 -12.28 18.33 -2.07
CA GLU A 203 -13.53 17.84 -2.68
C GLU A 203 -13.27 16.62 -3.58
N GLY A 204 -12.16 16.63 -4.35
CA GLY A 204 -11.76 15.50 -5.18
C GLY A 204 -11.43 14.27 -4.33
N GLN A 205 -10.73 14.45 -3.22
CA GLN A 205 -10.45 13.37 -2.26
C GLN A 205 -11.75 12.88 -1.62
N ALA A 206 -12.65 13.77 -1.22
CA ALA A 206 -13.97 13.44 -0.68
C ALA A 206 -14.78 12.59 -1.69
N LEU A 207 -14.77 12.95 -2.99
CA LEU A 207 -15.40 12.14 -4.04
C LEU A 207 -14.79 10.73 -4.13
N CYS A 208 -13.48 10.59 -3.93
CA CYS A 208 -12.84 9.28 -3.89
C CYS A 208 -13.37 8.41 -2.72
N PHE A 209 -13.59 9.00 -1.54
CA PHE A 209 -14.22 8.30 -0.41
C PHE A 209 -15.67 7.91 -0.73
N MET A 210 -16.44 8.81 -1.32
CA MET A 210 -17.83 8.52 -1.74
C MET A 210 -17.88 7.43 -2.82
N ALA A 211 -16.86 7.35 -3.67
CA ALA A 211 -16.73 6.29 -4.69
C ALA A 211 -16.29 4.94 -4.11
N GLY A 212 -15.87 4.88 -2.85
CA GLY A 212 -15.55 3.62 -2.17
C GLY A 212 -14.11 3.48 -1.66
N ALA A 213 -13.31 4.55 -1.67
CA ALA A 213 -12.05 4.52 -0.92
C ALA A 213 -12.35 4.34 0.58
N GLY A 214 -11.58 3.51 1.25
CA GLY A 214 -11.76 3.21 2.69
C GLY A 214 -10.47 3.38 3.49
N SER A 215 -9.40 3.84 2.89
CA SER A 215 -8.15 4.17 3.61
C SER A 215 -7.26 5.14 2.84
N ILE A 216 -6.38 5.78 3.56
CA ILE A 216 -5.30 6.64 3.05
C ILE A 216 -3.99 6.31 3.78
N PHE A 217 -2.89 6.86 3.27
CA PHE A 217 -1.68 7.00 4.07
C PHE A 217 -1.74 8.34 4.82
N ALA A 218 -1.48 8.29 6.12
CA ALA A 218 -1.31 9.46 6.97
C ALA A 218 0.19 9.75 7.18
N GLY A 219 0.55 11.01 7.46
CA GLY A 219 1.91 11.47 7.64
C GLY A 219 2.43 12.28 6.47
N ASP A 220 3.46 13.09 6.71
CA ASP A 220 3.93 14.14 5.78
C ASP A 220 4.56 13.63 4.49
N LYS A 221 4.93 12.35 4.45
CA LYS A 221 5.55 11.72 3.29
C LYS A 221 5.01 10.33 3.03
N LEU A 222 4.80 10.03 1.76
CA LEU A 222 4.57 8.67 1.25
C LEU A 222 5.82 8.24 0.49
N LEU A 223 6.70 7.46 1.13
CA LEU A 223 8.02 7.06 0.63
C LEU A 223 8.86 8.29 0.23
N THR A 224 8.86 8.64 -1.05
CA THR A 224 9.66 9.75 -1.61
C THR A 224 8.84 10.98 -1.97
N THR A 225 7.51 10.89 -1.99
CA THR A 225 6.61 11.98 -2.38
C THR A 225 5.98 12.66 -1.16
N PRO A 226 5.69 13.96 -1.22
CA PRO A 226 4.89 14.64 -0.22
C PRO A 226 3.49 14.02 -0.07
N ASN A 227 2.92 14.11 1.11
CA ASN A 227 1.55 13.70 1.41
C ASN A 227 0.85 14.86 2.14
N PRO A 228 -0.50 14.98 2.11
CA PRO A 228 -1.22 15.98 2.89
C PRO A 228 -0.88 15.91 4.37
N ALA A 229 -0.90 17.06 5.05
CA ALA A 229 -0.65 17.11 6.47
C ALA A 229 -1.71 16.30 7.24
N PHE A 230 -1.32 15.70 8.35
CA PHE A 230 -2.20 14.84 9.15
C PHE A 230 -3.47 15.57 9.62
N ASN A 231 -3.36 16.84 9.99
CA ASN A 231 -4.51 17.63 10.42
C ASN A 231 -5.51 17.86 9.30
N ASP A 232 -5.07 18.03 8.05
CA ASP A 232 -5.97 18.20 6.89
C ASP A 232 -6.80 16.93 6.66
N ASP A 233 -6.21 15.76 6.87
CA ASP A 233 -6.91 14.48 6.80
C ASP A 233 -7.98 14.35 7.89
N LEU A 234 -7.67 14.77 9.12
CA LEU A 234 -8.63 14.73 10.24
C LEU A 234 -9.80 15.67 10.01
N GLU A 235 -9.57 16.88 9.51
CA GLU A 235 -10.64 17.82 9.18
C GLU A 235 -11.53 17.29 8.06
N MET A 236 -10.94 16.72 7.00
CA MET A 236 -11.70 16.07 5.94
C MET A 236 -12.55 14.92 6.48
N PHE A 237 -12.01 14.04 7.31
CA PHE A 237 -12.77 12.94 7.91
C PHE A 237 -13.92 13.43 8.78
N LYS A 238 -13.72 14.48 9.56
CA LYS A 238 -14.75 15.10 10.38
C LYS A 238 -15.92 15.63 9.51
N VAL A 239 -15.61 16.34 8.43
CA VAL A 239 -16.62 16.84 7.48
C VAL A 239 -17.39 15.70 6.82
N LEU A 240 -16.70 14.59 6.48
CA LEU A 240 -17.31 13.42 5.86
C LEU A 240 -18.01 12.47 6.86
N GLY A 241 -17.94 12.75 8.17
CA GLY A 241 -18.49 11.86 9.21
C GLY A 241 -17.74 10.52 9.31
N LEU A 242 -16.47 10.47 8.92
CA LEU A 242 -15.64 9.27 8.95
C LEU A 242 -14.83 9.21 10.25
N THR A 243 -14.70 7.99 10.78
CA THR A 243 -13.86 7.72 11.96
C THR A 243 -12.75 6.73 11.59
N PRO A 244 -11.49 7.01 11.93
CA PRO A 244 -10.40 6.07 11.71
C PRO A 244 -10.64 4.73 12.42
N LYS A 245 -10.32 3.63 11.74
CA LYS A 245 -10.48 2.28 12.24
C LYS A 245 -9.34 1.91 13.19
N GLU A 246 -9.65 1.23 14.29
CA GLU A 246 -8.64 0.70 15.21
C GLU A 246 -7.77 -0.40 14.55
N ALA A 247 -6.53 -0.55 15.05
CA ALA A 247 -5.66 -1.64 14.65
C ALA A 247 -6.30 -3.01 14.98
N PHE A 248 -6.08 -3.96 14.10
CA PHE A 248 -6.58 -5.35 14.21
C PHE A 248 -8.11 -5.47 14.34
N ALA A 249 -8.90 -4.47 13.96
CA ALA A 249 -10.35 -4.51 14.05
C ALA A 249 -10.96 -5.67 13.24
N ASP A 250 -10.35 -6.08 12.13
CA ASP A 250 -10.80 -7.20 11.31
C ASP A 250 -10.61 -8.54 12.04
N LYS A 251 -9.44 -8.76 12.66
CA LYS A 251 -9.18 -9.96 13.48
C LYS A 251 -10.08 -10.07 14.72
N LYS A 252 -10.54 -8.94 15.26
CA LYS A 252 -11.51 -8.93 16.37
C LYS A 252 -12.90 -9.43 15.94
N LYS A 253 -13.33 -9.08 14.71
CA LYS A 253 -14.62 -9.54 14.16
C LYS A 253 -14.62 -11.04 13.91
N GLU A 254 -13.59 -11.58 13.26
CA GLU A 254 -13.47 -13.03 13.01
C GLU A 254 -13.54 -13.87 14.31
N LYS A 255 -12.92 -13.39 15.41
CA LYS A 255 -13.00 -14.07 16.71
C LYS A 255 -14.40 -14.04 17.32
N ILE A 256 -15.18 -13.02 17.08
CA ILE A 256 -16.57 -12.92 17.59
C ILE A 256 -17.49 -13.84 16.77
N GLU A 257 -17.32 -13.92 15.45
CA GLU A 257 -18.12 -14.79 14.58
C GLU A 257 -17.83 -16.28 14.81
N VAL A 258 -16.60 -16.66 15.19
CA VAL A 258 -16.23 -18.05 15.53
C VAL A 258 -16.70 -18.44 16.95
N SER A 259 -16.98 -17.45 17.81
CA SER A 259 -17.44 -17.69 19.20
C SER A 259 -18.96 -17.57 19.38
N ALA A 260 -19.70 -17.28 18.32
CA ALA A 260 -21.18 -17.22 18.30
C ALA A 260 -21.78 -18.43 17.60
#